data_818a1f4ca110e7fa70dbddc15384294b
#
_entry.id   818a1f4ca110e7fa70dbddc15384294b
#
_cell.length_a   1.000
_cell.length_b   1.000
_cell.length_c   1.000
_cell.angle_alpha   90.00
_cell.angle_beta   90.00
_cell.angle_gamma   90.00
#
_symmetry.space_group_name_H-M   'P 1'
#
loop_
_entity.id
_entity.type
_entity.pdbx_description
1 polymer ?
#
loop_
_entity_poly.entity_id
_entity_poly.type
_entity_poly.pdbx_seq_one_letter_code
_entity_poly.pdbx_strand_id
1 'polypeptide(L)'
;MLEDAVQELRRLPSDELARARSEVRVLVISGLGLNCEVETAEAFRRVGGSAEMVHLLDLLDGRSGHRLADYRIVTFVGGFAFGDHLGAGFVFANRIRWRLSDQLVELIARGGL
;
A
#
# COMPACT_ATOMS: atom_id res chain seq x y z
N MET A 1 15.94 -7.68 17.31
CA MET A 1 15.88 -7.01 16.00
C MET A 1 14.67 -6.12 15.88
N LEU A 2 13.46 -6.65 15.68
CA LEU A 2 12.26 -5.82 15.59
C LEU A 2 11.95 -5.08 16.90
N GLU A 3 12.09 -5.76 18.04
CA GLU A 3 11.88 -5.15 19.34
C GLU A 3 12.84 -4.00 19.63
N ASP A 4 14.11 -4.12 19.23
CA ASP A 4 15.10 -3.05 19.40
C ASP A 4 14.74 -1.84 18.56
N ALA A 5 14.31 -2.03 17.32
CA ALA A 5 13.85 -0.95 16.45
C ALA A 5 12.61 -0.26 17.02
N VAL A 6 11.66 -1.02 17.57
CA VAL A 6 10.46 -0.47 18.22
C VAL A 6 10.84 0.33 19.46
N GLN A 7 11.80 -0.16 20.27
CA GLN A 7 12.27 0.56 21.45
C GLN A 7 12.95 1.87 21.07
N GLU A 8 13.77 1.89 20.02
CA GLU A 8 14.38 3.11 19.51
C GLU A 8 13.34 4.13 19.09
N LEU A 9 12.33 3.69 18.34
CA LEU A 9 11.23 4.56 17.90
C LEU A 9 10.49 5.17 19.08
N ARG A 10 10.28 4.42 20.16
CA ARG A 10 9.62 4.91 21.37
C ARG A 10 10.42 5.97 22.13
N ARG A 11 11.72 6.02 21.91
CA ARG A 11 12.61 7.00 22.55
C ARG A 11 12.69 8.33 21.81
N LEU A 12 12.18 8.37 20.57
CA LEU A 12 12.18 9.61 19.78
C LEU A 12 11.24 10.66 20.41
N PRO A 13 11.62 11.93 20.37
CA PRO A 13 10.70 13.02 20.70
C PRO A 13 9.45 12.95 19.86
N SER A 14 8.31 13.40 20.40
CA SER A 14 7.00 13.29 19.73
C SER A 14 6.96 13.94 18.35
N ASP A 15 7.64 15.07 18.18
CA ASP A 15 7.70 15.78 16.89
C ASP A 15 8.54 15.03 15.86
N GLU A 16 9.66 14.42 16.25
CA GLU A 16 10.48 13.60 15.38
C GLU A 16 9.74 12.33 14.97
N LEU A 17 9.04 11.70 15.92
CA LEU A 17 8.24 10.52 15.63
C LEU A 17 7.09 10.83 14.65
N ALA A 18 6.40 11.95 14.84
CA ALA A 18 5.36 12.41 13.94
C ALA A 18 5.90 12.66 12.54
N ARG A 19 7.07 13.27 12.42
CA ARG A 19 7.73 13.50 11.14
C ARG A 19 8.12 12.19 10.47
N ALA A 20 8.73 11.26 11.20
CA ALA A 20 9.11 9.95 10.70
C ALA A 20 7.89 9.17 10.18
N ARG A 21 6.78 9.23 10.91
CA ARG A 21 5.53 8.59 10.48
C ARG A 21 4.96 9.21 9.20
N SER A 22 5.02 10.54 9.09
CA SER A 22 4.49 11.24 7.91
C SER A 22 5.30 10.96 6.63
N GLU A 23 6.55 10.55 6.75
CA GLU A 23 7.41 10.15 5.64
C GLU A 23 7.08 8.74 5.13
N VAL A 24 6.32 7.95 5.88
CA VAL A 24 5.86 6.63 5.44
C VAL A 24 4.70 6.82 4.49
N ARG A 25 4.98 6.69 3.19
CA ARG A 25 3.96 6.76 2.16
C ARG A 25 3.32 5.39 1.96
N VAL A 26 2.00 5.38 2.00
CA VAL A 26 1.18 4.16 1.88
C VAL A 26 0.32 4.27 0.63
N LEU A 27 0.43 3.28 -0.24
CA LEU A 27 -0.47 3.14 -1.39
C LEU A 27 -1.60 2.20 -1.02
N VAL A 28 -2.82 2.70 -1.14
CA VAL A 28 -4.04 1.90 -0.98
C VAL A 28 -4.65 1.70 -2.36
N ILE A 29 -4.60 0.47 -2.84
CA ILE A 29 -5.12 0.14 -4.17
C ILE A 29 -6.63 -0.05 -4.10
N SER A 30 -7.35 0.70 -4.93
CA SER A 30 -8.81 0.67 -5.00
C SER A 30 -9.32 0.15 -6.34
N GLY A 31 -10.62 -0.01 -6.47
CA GLY A 31 -11.30 -0.34 -7.72
C GLY A 31 -11.66 -1.81 -7.91
N LEU A 32 -12.29 -2.11 -9.03
CA LEU A 32 -12.68 -3.46 -9.44
C LEU A 32 -13.57 -4.20 -8.43
N GLY A 33 -14.46 -3.48 -7.74
CA GLY A 33 -15.32 -4.06 -6.70
C GLY A 33 -14.65 -4.23 -5.35
N LEU A 34 -13.43 -3.71 -5.18
CA LEU A 34 -12.78 -3.64 -3.88
C LEU A 34 -13.54 -2.70 -2.95
N ASN A 35 -13.41 -2.95 -1.67
CA ASN A 35 -14.13 -2.24 -0.62
C ASN A 35 -13.15 -1.82 0.48
N CYS A 36 -13.60 -1.00 1.41
CA CYS A 36 -12.80 -0.58 2.57
C CYS A 36 -11.52 0.21 2.24
N GLU A 37 -11.38 0.76 1.06
CA GLU A 37 -10.22 1.58 0.70
C GLU A 37 -10.14 2.86 1.52
N VAL A 38 -11.28 3.51 1.76
CA VAL A 38 -11.35 4.74 2.56
C VAL A 38 -10.98 4.46 4.01
N GLU A 39 -11.55 3.41 4.59
CA GLU A 39 -11.29 3.00 5.96
C GLU A 39 -9.85 2.58 6.16
N THR A 40 -9.28 1.88 5.18
CA THR A 40 -7.87 1.47 5.20
C THR A 40 -6.94 2.68 5.16
N ALA A 41 -7.18 3.61 4.24
CA ALA A 41 -6.40 4.85 4.15
C ALA A 41 -6.49 5.65 5.44
N GLU A 42 -7.68 5.77 6.00
CA GLU A 42 -7.90 6.49 7.26
C GLU A 42 -7.18 5.83 8.43
N ALA A 43 -7.15 4.50 8.48
CA ALA A 43 -6.43 3.77 9.52
C ALA A 43 -4.93 4.11 9.51
N PHE A 44 -4.32 4.17 8.32
CA PHE A 44 -2.92 4.56 8.20
C PHE A 44 -2.69 6.03 8.58
N ARG A 45 -3.60 6.92 8.19
CA ARG A 45 -3.51 8.34 8.56
C ARG A 45 -3.62 8.56 10.05
N ARG A 46 -4.45 7.81 10.74
CA ARG A 46 -4.62 7.90 12.19
C ARG A 46 -3.35 7.57 12.97
N VAL A 47 -2.50 6.72 12.43
CA VAL A 47 -1.19 6.41 13.04
C VAL A 47 -0.08 7.30 12.50
N GLY A 48 -0.41 8.31 11.71
CA GLY A 48 0.52 9.35 11.25
C GLY A 48 1.14 9.11 9.88
N GLY A 49 0.78 8.03 9.18
CA GLY A 49 1.28 7.77 7.83
C GLY A 49 0.61 8.64 6.77
N SER A 50 1.22 8.71 5.60
CA SER A 50 0.68 9.43 4.43
C SER A 50 0.09 8.41 3.46
N ALA A 51 -1.23 8.27 3.47
CA ALA A 51 -1.93 7.30 2.63
C ALA A 51 -2.57 7.96 1.41
N GLU A 52 -2.38 7.35 0.25
CA GLU A 52 -2.97 7.74 -1.01
C GLU A 52 -3.77 6.56 -1.58
N MET A 53 -4.96 6.85 -2.11
CA MET A 53 -5.77 5.85 -2.80
C MET A 53 -5.57 6.00 -4.30
N VAL A 54 -5.21 4.91 -4.97
CA VAL A 54 -5.03 4.88 -6.41
C VAL A 54 -5.83 3.72 -7.00
N HIS A 55 -6.60 4.00 -8.04
CA HIS A 55 -7.37 2.98 -8.72
C HIS A 55 -6.43 2.01 -9.45
N LEU A 56 -6.68 0.71 -9.34
CA LEU A 56 -5.82 -0.32 -9.93
C LEU A 56 -5.61 -0.10 -11.44
N LEU A 57 -6.65 0.26 -12.17
CA LEU A 57 -6.53 0.49 -13.61
C LEU A 57 -5.57 1.62 -13.94
N ASP A 58 -5.58 2.70 -13.17
CA ASP A 58 -4.65 3.81 -13.36
C ASP A 58 -3.21 3.38 -13.08
N LEU A 59 -3.04 2.54 -12.09
CA LEU A 59 -1.72 1.99 -11.75
C LEU A 59 -1.20 1.06 -12.85
N LEU A 60 -2.06 0.20 -13.39
CA LEU A 60 -1.71 -0.74 -14.46
C LEU A 60 -1.41 -0.03 -15.79
N ASP A 61 -2.13 1.03 -16.09
CA ASP A 61 -1.94 1.81 -17.32
C ASP A 61 -0.70 2.71 -17.28
N GLY A 62 -0.15 2.95 -16.10
CA GLY A 62 0.96 3.87 -15.92
C GLY A 62 0.61 5.33 -16.14
N ARG A 63 -0.66 5.67 -16.34
CA ARG A 63 -1.13 7.03 -16.61
C ARG A 63 -1.14 7.93 -15.38
N SER A 64 -1.28 7.32 -14.20
CA SER A 64 -1.33 8.05 -12.94
C SER A 64 0.01 8.66 -12.55
N GLY A 65 1.12 8.21 -13.14
CA GLY A 65 2.46 8.56 -12.73
C GLY A 65 2.89 7.93 -11.40
N HIS A 66 2.01 7.15 -10.76
CA HIS A 66 2.33 6.46 -9.52
C HIS A 66 3.13 5.19 -9.80
N ARG A 67 4.21 5.01 -9.05
CA ARG A 67 5.03 3.81 -9.07
C ARG A 67 5.10 3.22 -7.68
N LEU A 68 5.13 1.89 -7.59
CA LEU A 68 5.24 1.23 -6.29
C LEU A 68 6.52 1.60 -5.56
N ALA A 69 7.56 1.96 -6.31
CA ALA A 69 8.82 2.43 -5.76
C ALA A 69 8.71 3.70 -4.91
N ASP A 70 7.66 4.50 -5.10
CA ASP A 70 7.45 5.75 -4.38
C ASP A 70 6.82 5.53 -2.99
N TYR A 71 6.47 4.29 -2.66
CA TYR A 71 5.76 3.95 -1.43
C TYR A 71 6.58 2.98 -0.58
N ARG A 72 6.36 3.05 0.73
CA ARG A 72 6.91 2.11 1.71
C ARG A 72 5.99 0.93 1.96
N ILE A 73 4.69 1.17 1.85
CA ILE A 73 3.65 0.16 2.09
C ILE A 73 2.71 0.17 0.90
N VAL A 74 2.42 -1.01 0.38
CA VAL A 74 1.39 -1.21 -0.65
C VAL A 74 0.32 -2.11 -0.06
N THR A 75 -0.92 -1.63 -0.04
CA THR A 75 -2.03 -2.31 0.62
C THR A 75 -3.08 -2.75 -0.40
N PHE A 76 -3.39 -4.04 -0.37
CA PHE A 76 -4.49 -4.62 -1.12
C PHE A 76 -5.69 -4.75 -0.20
N VAL A 77 -6.72 -3.96 -0.43
CA VAL A 77 -7.92 -3.99 0.40
C VAL A 77 -8.80 -5.18 0.06
N GLY A 78 -9.67 -5.56 0.98
CA GLY A 78 -10.68 -6.58 0.75
C GLY A 78 -11.85 -6.09 -0.06
N GLY A 79 -12.78 -6.99 -0.37
CA GLY A 79 -14.02 -6.68 -1.06
C GLY A 79 -14.38 -7.73 -2.11
N PHE A 80 -15.31 -7.36 -2.98
CA PHE A 80 -15.86 -8.25 -4.01
C PHE A 80 -15.20 -7.97 -5.37
N ALA A 81 -13.88 -8.13 -5.45
CA ALA A 81 -13.15 -7.93 -6.70
C ALA A 81 -13.80 -8.74 -7.83
N PHE A 82 -14.06 -8.10 -8.98
CA PHE A 82 -14.71 -8.73 -10.13
C PHE A 82 -16.06 -9.38 -9.77
N GLY A 83 -16.79 -8.84 -8.77
CA GLY A 83 -18.07 -9.38 -8.33
C GLY A 83 -17.99 -10.74 -7.65
N ASP A 84 -16.84 -11.15 -7.17
CA ASP A 84 -16.56 -12.47 -6.56
C ASP A 84 -16.86 -13.66 -7.48
N HIS A 85 -16.76 -13.46 -8.78
CA HIS A 85 -16.99 -14.52 -9.75
C HIS A 85 -15.71 -15.34 -10.01
N LEU A 86 -15.86 -16.66 -10.12
CA LEU A 86 -14.88 -17.60 -10.69
C LEU A 86 -13.42 -17.34 -10.30
N GLY A 87 -13.14 -17.28 -8.99
CA GLY A 87 -11.77 -17.05 -8.51
C GLY A 87 -11.30 -15.62 -8.70
N ALA A 88 -12.11 -14.65 -8.28
CA ALA A 88 -11.83 -13.22 -8.40
C ALA A 88 -10.44 -12.83 -7.90
N GLY A 89 -10.01 -13.40 -6.76
CA GLY A 89 -8.67 -13.16 -6.24
C GLY A 89 -7.57 -13.62 -7.19
N PHE A 90 -7.77 -14.72 -7.88
CA PHE A 90 -6.83 -15.23 -8.87
C PHE A 90 -6.74 -14.28 -10.09
N VAL A 91 -7.87 -13.78 -10.58
CA VAL A 91 -7.90 -12.80 -11.68
C VAL A 91 -7.18 -11.52 -11.28
N PHE A 92 -7.45 -11.03 -10.09
CA PHE A 92 -6.80 -9.84 -9.54
C PHE A 92 -5.28 -10.04 -9.43
N ALA A 93 -4.85 -11.15 -8.86
CA ALA A 93 -3.44 -11.49 -8.71
C ALA A 93 -2.73 -11.61 -10.07
N ASN A 94 -3.38 -12.21 -11.08
CA ASN A 94 -2.81 -12.31 -12.42
C ASN A 94 -2.62 -10.95 -13.07
N ARG A 95 -3.55 -10.03 -12.93
CA ARG A 95 -3.40 -8.68 -13.48
C ARG A 95 -2.20 -7.97 -12.87
N ILE A 96 -2.02 -8.08 -11.56
CA ILE A 96 -0.87 -7.52 -10.86
C ILE A 96 0.42 -8.20 -11.32
N ARG A 97 0.43 -9.52 -11.40
CA ARG A 97 1.59 -10.29 -11.83
C ARG A 97 2.11 -9.86 -13.20
N TRP A 98 1.21 -9.69 -14.16
CA TRP A 98 1.59 -9.35 -15.53
C TRP A 98 2.04 -7.90 -15.72
N ARG A 99 1.58 -6.99 -14.89
CA ARG A 99 1.82 -5.56 -15.07
C ARG A 99 2.73 -4.95 -14.02
N LEU A 100 2.75 -5.49 -12.81
CA LEU A 100 3.41 -4.87 -11.66
C LEU A 100 4.45 -5.77 -10.98
N SER A 101 4.72 -6.98 -11.49
CA SER A 101 5.60 -7.92 -10.80
C SER A 101 7.00 -7.35 -10.56
N ASP A 102 7.59 -6.67 -11.52
CA ASP A 102 8.92 -6.08 -11.37
C ASP A 102 8.93 -5.00 -10.29
N GLN A 103 7.90 -4.17 -10.23
CA GLN A 103 7.76 -3.15 -9.20
C GLN A 103 7.55 -3.74 -7.81
N LEU A 104 6.80 -4.85 -7.70
CA LEU A 104 6.60 -5.55 -6.44
C LEU A 104 7.90 -6.18 -5.95
N VAL A 105 8.64 -6.84 -6.82
CA VAL A 105 9.94 -7.42 -6.48
C VAL A 105 10.91 -6.35 -5.99
N GLU A 106 10.97 -5.22 -6.67
CA GLU A 106 11.78 -4.08 -6.26
C GLU A 106 11.36 -3.53 -4.89
N LEU A 107 10.06 -3.38 -4.66
CA LEU A 107 9.51 -2.93 -3.37
C LEU A 107 9.98 -3.84 -2.23
N ILE A 108 9.81 -5.15 -2.40
CA ILE A 108 10.20 -6.15 -1.40
C ILE A 108 11.72 -6.12 -1.18
N ALA A 109 12.50 -6.06 -2.25
CA ALA A 109 13.96 -6.04 -2.17
C ALA A 109 14.49 -4.82 -1.39
N ARG A 110 13.77 -3.70 -1.41
CA ARG A 110 14.12 -2.49 -0.68
C ARG A 110 13.58 -2.47 0.76
N GLY A 111 12.95 -3.54 1.21
CA GLY A 111 12.39 -3.63 2.55
C GLY A 111 11.00 -2.99 2.70
N GLY A 112 10.29 -2.75 1.61
CA GLY A 112 8.90 -2.30 1.63
C GLY A 112 7.94 -3.41 2.07
N LEU A 113 6.74 -3.00 2.45
CA LEU A 113 5.66 -3.89 2.89
C LEU A 113 4.49 -3.88 1.89
#